data_317927206db25f0b2a4a9b280e364e95
#
_entry.id   317927206db25f0b2a4a9b280e364e95
#
_cell.length_a   1.000
_cell.length_b   1.000
_cell.length_c   1.000
_cell.angle_alpha   90.00
_cell.angle_beta   90.00
_cell.angle_gamma   90.00
#
_symmetry.space_group_name_H-M   'P 1'
#
loop_
_entity.id
_entity.type
_entity.pdbx_description
1 polymer ?
#
loop_
_entity_poly.entity_id
_entity_poly.type
_entity_poly.pdbx_seq_one_letter_code
_entity_poly.pdbx_strand_id
1 'polypeptide(L)'
;MELPAAIPLVIGVTGHRDLVEDEVPAIREQVRTYLSGLRARWPATPLIVASQLAEGADLLVAEEAQALGLELVFLLPLPLDDYRAQFSDGAALQRFEALRGVSRVVDLATDPPPHDRDALYELAGDFLARYSFILLALWDGKPAASPGGTAAVVNFRFASRGGARPATAELRDIALGEADNSLVYHILVSRARVNGGPTNGHRPLTAGYLHEYAGGRSALQDAMPESRRRVLDRTDEFNRVARDAGQARDIAWHAPVVGAPPAVERCARLIAIADHLAALYRHRLMRVTAWTYGIGAVMGCAFVLYSKIPSMWGLIYVFFGAALTTITLSRFEPHRGYVVAQV
;
A
#
# COMPACT_ATOMS: atom_id res chain seq x y z
N MET A 1 11.20 14.23 -16.27
CA MET A 1 11.62 14.26 -14.85
C MET A 1 11.36 12.87 -14.30
N GLU A 2 12.41 12.05 -14.17
CA GLU A 2 12.27 10.71 -13.60
C GLU A 2 11.86 10.88 -12.14
N LEU A 3 10.73 10.25 -11.78
CA LEU A 3 10.31 10.18 -10.38
C LEU A 3 11.39 9.46 -9.58
N PRO A 4 11.81 9.96 -8.43
CA PRO A 4 12.74 9.24 -7.56
C PRO A 4 12.18 7.86 -7.29
N ALA A 5 13.06 6.86 -7.19
CA ALA A 5 12.68 5.50 -6.85
C ALA A 5 12.00 5.51 -5.48
N ALA A 6 10.67 5.44 -5.47
CA ALA A 6 9.84 5.41 -4.27
C ALA A 6 8.91 4.20 -4.34
N ILE A 7 8.62 3.61 -3.19
CA ILE A 7 7.67 2.51 -3.07
C ILE A 7 6.26 3.12 -3.07
N PRO A 8 5.42 2.87 -4.08
CA PRO A 8 4.08 3.45 -4.13
C PRO A 8 3.08 2.71 -3.24
N LEU A 9 2.07 3.44 -2.78
CA LEU A 9 0.84 2.87 -2.24
C LEU A 9 -0.14 2.65 -3.39
N VAL A 10 -0.39 1.39 -3.73
CA VAL A 10 -1.34 1.02 -4.79
C VAL A 10 -2.73 0.81 -4.18
N ILE A 11 -3.70 1.55 -4.70
CA ILE A 11 -5.12 1.48 -4.33
C ILE A 11 -5.86 0.85 -5.50
N GLY A 12 -6.33 -0.38 -5.32
CA GLY A 12 -7.19 -1.05 -6.30
C GLY A 12 -8.63 -0.59 -6.15
N VAL A 13 -9.34 -0.42 -7.24
CA VAL A 13 -10.75 0.01 -7.24
C VAL A 13 -11.64 -1.08 -7.81
N THR A 14 -12.71 -1.37 -7.11
CA THR A 14 -13.80 -2.21 -7.60
C THR A 14 -15.13 -1.64 -7.14
N GLY A 15 -16.16 -1.73 -7.97
CA GLY A 15 -17.45 -1.22 -7.55
C GLY A 15 -18.58 -1.49 -8.56
N HIS A 16 -19.80 -1.13 -8.16
CA HIS A 16 -20.98 -1.31 -8.99
C HIS A 16 -21.02 -0.34 -10.17
N ARG A 17 -21.50 -0.85 -11.30
CA ARG A 17 -21.71 -0.02 -12.52
C ARG A 17 -22.95 0.86 -12.41
N ASP A 18 -23.96 0.40 -11.68
CA ASP A 18 -25.30 0.97 -11.60
C ASP A 18 -25.53 1.69 -10.24
N LEU A 19 -24.74 2.74 -9.98
CA LEU A 19 -24.90 3.57 -8.79
C LEU A 19 -26.22 4.37 -8.86
N VAL A 20 -26.81 4.61 -7.68
CA VAL A 20 -27.97 5.52 -7.57
C VAL A 20 -27.51 6.96 -7.79
N GLU A 21 -28.13 7.66 -8.74
CA GLU A 21 -27.68 8.97 -9.18
C GLU A 21 -27.69 10.01 -8.04
N ASP A 22 -28.68 9.99 -7.18
CA ASP A 22 -28.79 10.88 -6.01
C ASP A 22 -27.66 10.67 -4.97
N GLU A 23 -27.05 9.49 -4.93
CA GLU A 23 -25.94 9.19 -4.03
C GLU A 23 -24.57 9.61 -4.62
N VAL A 24 -24.46 9.79 -5.94
CA VAL A 24 -23.18 10.04 -6.64
C VAL A 24 -22.41 11.25 -6.09
N PRO A 25 -23.02 12.43 -5.80
CA PRO A 25 -22.28 13.56 -5.24
C PRO A 25 -21.63 13.25 -3.88
N ALA A 26 -22.36 12.55 -3.02
CA ALA A 26 -21.86 12.17 -1.70
C ALA A 26 -20.77 11.07 -1.77
N ILE A 27 -20.92 10.11 -2.68
CA ILE A 27 -19.89 9.10 -2.97
C ILE A 27 -18.59 9.78 -3.44
N ARG A 28 -18.67 10.75 -4.36
CA ARG A 28 -17.52 11.53 -4.84
C ARG A 28 -16.80 12.22 -3.68
N GLU A 29 -17.53 12.87 -2.80
CA GLU A 29 -16.96 13.58 -1.67
C GLU A 29 -16.26 12.61 -0.69
N GLN A 30 -16.85 11.46 -0.43
CA GLN A 30 -16.21 10.43 0.41
C GLN A 30 -14.94 9.87 -0.23
N VAL A 31 -14.96 9.57 -1.53
CA VAL A 31 -13.78 9.11 -2.26
C VAL A 31 -12.68 10.17 -2.23
N ARG A 32 -13.02 11.43 -2.51
CA ARG A 32 -12.07 12.56 -2.46
C ARG A 32 -11.46 12.71 -1.06
N THR A 33 -12.30 12.70 -0.02
CA THR A 33 -11.87 12.79 1.37
C THR A 33 -10.95 11.64 1.74
N TYR A 34 -11.27 10.43 1.35
CA TYR A 34 -10.45 9.26 1.61
C TYR A 34 -9.09 9.34 0.93
N LEU A 35 -9.05 9.58 -0.38
CA LEU A 35 -7.80 9.66 -1.16
C LEU A 35 -6.92 10.83 -0.70
N SER A 36 -7.51 12.00 -0.45
CA SER A 36 -6.77 13.16 0.06
C SER A 36 -6.24 12.92 1.49
N GLY A 37 -7.00 12.22 2.31
CA GLY A 37 -6.58 11.81 3.66
C GLY A 37 -5.36 10.87 3.63
N LEU A 38 -5.35 9.88 2.75
CA LEU A 38 -4.19 8.99 2.56
C LEU A 38 -2.96 9.79 2.12
N ARG A 39 -3.11 10.68 1.13
CA ARG A 39 -2.03 11.53 0.63
C ARG A 39 -1.47 12.48 1.70
N ALA A 40 -2.34 13.07 2.51
CA ALA A 40 -1.92 13.96 3.59
C ALA A 40 -1.19 13.22 4.70
N ARG A 41 -1.59 11.98 4.98
CA ARG A 41 -0.99 11.17 6.02
C ARG A 41 0.38 10.60 5.63
N TRP A 42 0.56 10.21 4.37
CA TRP A 42 1.82 9.64 3.85
C TRP A 42 2.35 10.45 2.65
N PRO A 43 2.84 11.67 2.91
CA PRO A 43 3.19 12.63 1.85
C PRO A 43 4.44 12.25 1.04
N ALA A 44 5.29 11.36 1.58
CA ALA A 44 6.47 10.86 0.86
C ALA A 44 6.15 9.63 -0.01
N THR A 45 4.97 9.03 0.15
CA THR A 45 4.56 7.82 -0.55
C THR A 45 3.64 8.17 -1.73
N PRO A 46 4.09 7.93 -2.98
CA PRO A 46 3.25 8.15 -4.15
C PRO A 46 2.00 7.27 -4.10
N LEU A 47 0.83 7.83 -4.38
CA LEU A 47 -0.41 7.09 -4.51
C LEU A 47 -0.65 6.74 -5.97
N ILE A 48 -0.95 5.47 -6.24
CA ILE A 48 -1.34 4.95 -7.55
C ILE A 48 -2.74 4.36 -7.42
N VAL A 49 -3.66 4.77 -8.28
CA VAL A 49 -5.00 4.20 -8.35
C VAL A 49 -5.08 3.26 -9.54
N ALA A 50 -5.30 1.97 -9.27
CA ALA A 50 -5.45 0.93 -10.26
C ALA A 50 -6.93 0.56 -10.41
N SER A 51 -7.46 0.62 -11.62
CA SER A 51 -8.87 0.39 -11.93
C SER A 51 -9.02 -0.24 -13.30
N GLN A 52 -10.12 -0.95 -13.50
CA GLN A 52 -10.55 -1.38 -14.83
C GLN A 52 -11.23 -0.24 -15.62
N LEU A 53 -11.48 0.92 -15.02
CA LEU A 53 -12.20 2.05 -15.61
C LEU A 53 -13.59 1.65 -16.14
N ALA A 54 -14.24 0.69 -15.49
CA ALA A 54 -15.59 0.29 -15.84
C ALA A 54 -16.59 1.41 -15.54
N GLU A 55 -17.71 1.40 -16.25
CA GLU A 55 -18.80 2.36 -16.00
C GLU A 55 -19.23 2.37 -14.53
N GLY A 56 -19.65 3.50 -14.01
CA GLY A 56 -20.10 3.67 -12.63
C GLY A 56 -18.98 3.98 -11.65
N ALA A 57 -18.77 3.13 -10.65
CA ALA A 57 -17.86 3.36 -9.54
C ALA A 57 -16.39 3.54 -9.97
N ASP A 58 -15.92 2.74 -10.91
CA ASP A 58 -14.54 2.76 -11.37
C ASP A 58 -14.19 4.10 -12.03
N LEU A 59 -15.04 4.58 -12.98
CA LEU A 59 -14.88 5.89 -13.60
C LEU A 59 -14.95 7.01 -12.57
N LEU A 60 -15.89 6.93 -11.62
CA LEU A 60 -16.06 7.94 -10.58
C LEU A 60 -14.78 8.08 -9.74
N VAL A 61 -14.23 6.97 -9.25
CA VAL A 61 -13.01 7.00 -8.43
C VAL A 61 -11.81 7.46 -9.25
N ALA A 62 -11.68 7.04 -10.50
CA ALA A 62 -10.60 7.47 -11.38
C ALA A 62 -10.64 8.97 -11.67
N GLU A 63 -11.82 9.57 -11.85
CA GLU A 63 -11.99 11.01 -12.01
C GLU A 63 -11.56 11.78 -10.76
N GLU A 64 -11.95 11.32 -9.57
CA GLU A 64 -11.52 11.95 -8.32
C GLU A 64 -10.00 11.81 -8.11
N ALA A 65 -9.42 10.66 -8.44
CA ALA A 65 -7.99 10.45 -8.39
C ALA A 65 -7.23 11.36 -9.37
N GLN A 66 -7.73 11.51 -10.61
CA GLN A 66 -7.18 12.44 -11.60
C GLN A 66 -7.25 13.90 -11.11
N ALA A 67 -8.40 14.31 -10.56
CA ALA A 67 -8.59 15.66 -10.02
C ALA A 67 -7.62 15.95 -8.86
N LEU A 68 -7.21 14.94 -8.10
CA LEU A 68 -6.19 15.03 -7.06
C LEU A 68 -4.75 14.92 -7.61
N GLY A 69 -4.56 14.73 -8.93
CA GLY A 69 -3.26 14.56 -9.55
C GLY A 69 -2.56 13.24 -9.19
N LEU A 70 -3.31 12.19 -8.89
CA LEU A 70 -2.78 10.86 -8.62
C LEU A 70 -2.49 10.11 -9.92
N GLU A 71 -1.49 9.22 -9.90
CA GLU A 71 -1.20 8.33 -11.03
C GLU A 71 -2.32 7.30 -11.20
N LEU A 72 -2.77 7.13 -12.45
CA LEU A 72 -3.78 6.14 -12.82
C LEU A 72 -3.16 4.96 -13.56
N VAL A 73 -3.56 3.75 -13.18
CA VAL A 73 -3.23 2.51 -13.89
C VAL A 73 -4.53 1.88 -14.37
N PHE A 74 -4.67 1.76 -15.68
CA PHE A 74 -5.79 1.10 -16.30
C PHE A 74 -5.46 -0.37 -16.55
N LEU A 75 -6.19 -1.27 -15.91
CA LEU A 75 -6.12 -2.71 -16.13
C LEU A 75 -7.12 -3.09 -17.21
N LEU A 76 -6.64 -3.34 -18.40
CA LEU A 76 -7.46 -3.70 -19.57
C LEU A 76 -7.73 -5.21 -19.58
N PRO A 77 -8.96 -5.67 -19.27
CA PRO A 77 -9.25 -7.09 -19.18
C PRO A 77 -9.54 -7.75 -20.53
N LEU A 78 -9.96 -6.98 -21.54
CA LEU A 78 -10.39 -7.43 -22.85
C LEU A 78 -9.66 -6.62 -23.94
N PRO A 79 -9.64 -7.11 -25.19
CA PRO A 79 -9.25 -6.27 -26.33
C PRO A 79 -10.01 -4.95 -26.31
N LEU A 80 -9.32 -3.84 -26.60
CA LEU A 80 -9.84 -2.49 -26.36
C LEU A 80 -11.18 -2.21 -27.03
N ASP A 81 -11.38 -2.70 -28.25
CA ASP A 81 -12.64 -2.46 -28.99
C ASP A 81 -13.80 -3.24 -28.36
N ASP A 82 -13.56 -4.46 -27.88
CA ASP A 82 -14.53 -5.23 -27.12
C ASP A 82 -14.86 -4.59 -25.77
N TYR A 83 -13.87 -3.92 -25.16
CA TYR A 83 -14.08 -3.19 -23.91
C TYR A 83 -14.92 -1.95 -24.12
N ARG A 84 -14.65 -1.18 -25.17
CA ARG A 84 -15.43 0.00 -25.59
C ARG A 84 -16.91 -0.32 -25.85
N ALA A 85 -17.16 -1.46 -26.46
CA ALA A 85 -18.52 -1.91 -26.78
C ALA A 85 -19.40 -2.19 -25.54
N GLN A 86 -18.85 -2.17 -24.34
CA GLN A 86 -19.59 -2.46 -23.10
C GLN A 86 -20.16 -1.21 -22.43
N PHE A 87 -19.79 -0.02 -22.87
CA PHE A 87 -20.32 1.21 -22.31
C PHE A 87 -21.76 1.44 -22.77
N SER A 88 -22.63 1.79 -21.81
CA SER A 88 -24.07 1.90 -22.04
C SER A 88 -24.45 3.13 -22.87
N ASP A 89 -23.63 4.18 -22.80
CA ASP A 89 -23.86 5.43 -23.54
C ASP A 89 -22.56 6.12 -23.97
N GLY A 90 -22.71 7.10 -24.88
CA GLY A 90 -21.59 7.87 -25.43
C GLY A 90 -20.89 8.77 -24.39
N ALA A 91 -21.60 9.24 -23.36
CA ALA A 91 -21.02 10.10 -22.34
C ALA A 91 -20.09 9.29 -21.42
N ALA A 92 -20.49 8.08 -21.01
CA ALA A 92 -19.65 7.16 -20.25
C ALA A 92 -18.42 6.74 -21.05
N LEU A 93 -18.58 6.44 -22.35
CA LEU A 93 -17.47 6.13 -23.24
C LEU A 93 -16.49 7.32 -23.37
N GLN A 94 -16.98 8.54 -23.50
CA GLN A 94 -16.14 9.73 -23.57
C GLN A 94 -15.32 9.94 -22.29
N ARG A 95 -15.91 9.74 -21.12
CA ARG A 95 -15.23 9.79 -19.82
C ARG A 95 -14.13 8.73 -19.73
N PHE A 96 -14.45 7.50 -20.15
CA PHE A 96 -13.47 6.40 -20.23
C PHE A 96 -12.28 6.77 -21.11
N GLU A 97 -12.51 7.26 -22.33
CA GLU A 97 -11.41 7.61 -23.24
C GLU A 97 -10.53 8.74 -22.70
N ALA A 98 -11.12 9.73 -22.02
CA ALA A 98 -10.37 10.80 -21.38
C ALA A 98 -9.45 10.26 -20.28
N LEU A 99 -9.96 9.38 -19.41
CA LEU A 99 -9.18 8.77 -18.34
C LEU A 99 -8.12 7.79 -18.87
N ARG A 100 -8.49 6.98 -19.88
CA ARG A 100 -7.54 6.07 -20.55
C ARG A 100 -6.35 6.84 -21.14
N GLY A 101 -6.61 8.01 -21.75
CA GLY A 101 -5.58 8.85 -22.36
C GLY A 101 -4.51 9.36 -21.40
N VAL A 102 -4.82 9.44 -20.11
CA VAL A 102 -3.88 9.87 -19.05
C VAL A 102 -3.39 8.73 -18.14
N SER A 103 -3.91 7.52 -18.35
CA SER A 103 -3.58 6.35 -17.56
C SER A 103 -2.41 5.57 -18.15
N ARG A 104 -1.61 4.95 -17.30
CA ARG A 104 -0.72 3.87 -17.71
C ARG A 104 -1.54 2.59 -17.92
N VAL A 105 -1.51 2.04 -19.13
CA VAL A 105 -2.27 0.83 -19.46
C VAL A 105 -1.46 -0.41 -19.14
N VAL A 106 -2.08 -1.35 -18.45
CA VAL A 106 -1.61 -2.72 -18.24
C VAL A 106 -2.60 -3.64 -18.96
N ASP A 107 -2.17 -4.20 -20.06
CA ASP A 107 -2.96 -5.12 -20.86
C ASP A 107 -2.89 -6.51 -20.22
N LEU A 108 -4.05 -7.03 -19.80
CA LEU A 108 -4.20 -8.36 -19.22
C LEU A 108 -4.83 -9.34 -20.22
N ALA A 109 -5.20 -8.86 -21.41
CA ALA A 109 -5.71 -9.71 -22.47
C ALA A 109 -4.61 -10.70 -22.89
N THR A 110 -4.95 -11.99 -22.83
CA THR A 110 -4.06 -13.05 -23.31
C THR A 110 -4.23 -13.24 -24.82
N ASP A 111 -3.15 -13.62 -25.51
CA ASP A 111 -3.22 -13.95 -26.94
C ASP A 111 -2.97 -15.46 -27.13
N PRO A 112 -3.93 -16.25 -27.61
CA PRO A 112 -5.32 -15.88 -27.91
C PRO A 112 -6.16 -15.66 -26.65
N PRO A 113 -7.14 -14.73 -26.67
CA PRO A 113 -8.01 -14.52 -25.53
C PRO A 113 -8.84 -15.78 -25.26
N PRO A 114 -9.06 -16.15 -23.97
CA PRO A 114 -10.01 -17.20 -23.64
C PRO A 114 -11.39 -16.85 -24.22
N HIS A 115 -12.12 -17.85 -24.71
CA HIS A 115 -13.48 -17.65 -25.23
C HIS A 115 -14.48 -17.19 -24.16
N ASP A 116 -14.11 -17.32 -22.88
CA ASP A 116 -14.93 -16.94 -21.75
C ASP A 116 -14.53 -15.53 -21.24
N ARG A 117 -15.40 -14.56 -21.49
CA ARG A 117 -15.24 -13.17 -20.99
C ARG A 117 -15.22 -13.08 -19.47
N ASP A 118 -15.99 -13.92 -18.79
CA ASP A 118 -16.08 -13.92 -17.34
C ASP A 118 -14.74 -14.32 -16.72
N ALA A 119 -14.02 -15.26 -17.35
CA ALA A 119 -12.67 -15.65 -16.92
C ALA A 119 -11.66 -14.49 -17.02
N LEU A 120 -11.77 -13.63 -18.04
CA LEU A 120 -10.90 -12.46 -18.18
C LEU A 120 -11.18 -11.39 -17.12
N TYR A 121 -12.45 -11.16 -16.79
CA TYR A 121 -12.82 -10.28 -15.68
C TYR A 121 -12.40 -10.86 -14.32
N GLU A 122 -12.52 -12.17 -14.15
CA GLU A 122 -12.04 -12.84 -12.95
C GLU A 122 -10.52 -12.68 -12.79
N LEU A 123 -9.76 -12.87 -13.88
CA LEU A 123 -8.31 -12.66 -13.89
C LEU A 123 -7.93 -11.22 -13.51
N ALA A 124 -8.61 -10.24 -14.11
CA ALA A 124 -8.36 -8.84 -13.81
C ALA A 124 -8.74 -8.48 -12.37
N GLY A 125 -9.83 -9.03 -11.85
CA GLY A 125 -10.24 -8.87 -10.45
C GLY A 125 -9.25 -9.50 -9.47
N ASP A 126 -8.77 -10.72 -9.76
CA ASP A 126 -7.74 -11.39 -8.96
C ASP A 126 -6.42 -10.62 -8.99
N PHE A 127 -6.00 -10.12 -10.18
CA PHE A 127 -4.83 -9.25 -10.30
C PHE A 127 -4.98 -8.00 -9.44
N LEU A 128 -6.11 -7.30 -9.53
CA LEU A 128 -6.39 -6.11 -8.74
C LEU A 128 -6.33 -6.41 -7.23
N ALA A 129 -6.97 -7.51 -6.80
CA ALA A 129 -6.96 -7.93 -5.40
C ALA A 129 -5.57 -8.26 -4.87
N ARG A 130 -4.67 -8.81 -5.68
CA ARG A 130 -3.31 -9.19 -5.27
C ARG A 130 -2.32 -8.04 -5.25
N TYR A 131 -2.38 -7.17 -6.26
CA TYR A 131 -1.36 -6.14 -6.48
C TYR A 131 -1.72 -4.77 -5.90
N SER A 132 -2.88 -4.64 -5.24
CA SER A 132 -3.20 -3.44 -4.45
C SER A 132 -2.90 -3.64 -2.97
N PHE A 133 -2.40 -2.60 -2.30
CA PHE A 133 -2.27 -2.61 -0.84
C PHE A 133 -3.61 -2.38 -0.15
N ILE A 134 -4.42 -1.46 -0.69
CA ILE A 134 -5.79 -1.18 -0.27
C ILE A 134 -6.71 -1.48 -1.45
N LEU A 135 -7.78 -2.24 -1.20
CA LEU A 135 -8.88 -2.38 -2.15
C LEU A 135 -9.99 -1.41 -1.74
N LEU A 136 -10.25 -0.39 -2.56
CA LEU A 136 -11.37 0.52 -2.41
C LEU A 136 -12.60 -0.08 -3.10
N ALA A 137 -13.60 -0.48 -2.32
CA ALA A 137 -14.78 -1.15 -2.81
C ALA A 137 -16.03 -0.26 -2.66
N LEU A 138 -16.65 0.13 -3.77
CA LEU A 138 -17.95 0.79 -3.81
C LEU A 138 -19.02 -0.28 -4.07
N TRP A 139 -19.58 -0.84 -2.99
CA TRP A 139 -20.32 -2.08 -3.04
C TRP A 139 -21.55 -2.05 -2.12
N ASP A 140 -22.59 -2.78 -2.48
CA ASP A 140 -23.83 -2.88 -1.69
C ASP A 140 -23.75 -3.92 -0.55
N GLY A 141 -22.62 -4.59 -0.38
CA GLY A 141 -22.40 -5.61 0.65
C GLY A 141 -23.03 -6.96 0.35
N LYS A 142 -23.71 -7.15 -0.81
CA LYS A 142 -24.42 -8.39 -1.15
C LYS A 142 -23.48 -9.39 -1.84
N PRO A 143 -23.73 -10.71 -1.70
CA PRO A 143 -22.97 -11.74 -2.38
C PRO A 143 -22.90 -11.55 -3.90
N ALA A 144 -21.85 -12.10 -4.53
CA ALA A 144 -21.69 -12.05 -5.97
C ALA A 144 -22.80 -12.81 -6.70
N ALA A 145 -23.32 -12.17 -7.75
CA ALA A 145 -24.23 -12.83 -8.70
C ALA A 145 -23.44 -13.43 -9.90
N SER A 146 -22.19 -13.00 -10.12
CA SER A 146 -21.32 -13.45 -11.21
C SER A 146 -19.86 -13.57 -10.77
N PRO A 147 -19.03 -14.42 -11.42
CA PRO A 147 -17.65 -14.66 -11.04
C PRO A 147 -16.73 -13.43 -11.08
N GLY A 148 -16.95 -12.51 -12.02
CA GLY A 148 -16.14 -11.29 -12.21
C GLY A 148 -16.68 -10.02 -11.52
N GLY A 149 -17.74 -10.13 -10.71
CA GLY A 149 -18.39 -8.96 -10.09
C GLY A 149 -17.65 -8.43 -8.87
N THR A 150 -18.05 -7.24 -8.40
CA THR A 150 -17.46 -6.53 -7.26
C THR A 150 -17.31 -7.40 -6.02
N ALA A 151 -18.35 -8.14 -5.65
CA ALA A 151 -18.30 -9.05 -4.50
C ALA A 151 -17.29 -10.20 -4.70
N ALA A 152 -17.07 -10.66 -5.94
CA ALA A 152 -16.05 -11.67 -6.24
C ALA A 152 -14.63 -11.08 -5.99
N VAL A 153 -14.37 -9.86 -6.45
CA VAL A 153 -13.07 -9.18 -6.21
C VAL A 153 -12.81 -8.98 -4.71
N VAL A 154 -13.84 -8.57 -3.94
CA VAL A 154 -13.75 -8.48 -2.48
C VAL A 154 -13.47 -9.86 -1.87
N ASN A 155 -14.16 -10.91 -2.35
CA ASN A 155 -13.92 -12.28 -1.89
C ASN A 155 -12.50 -12.77 -2.19
N PHE A 156 -11.94 -12.45 -3.37
CA PHE A 156 -10.54 -12.78 -3.69
C PHE A 156 -9.57 -12.19 -2.68
N ARG A 157 -9.86 -10.98 -2.17
CA ARG A 157 -9.05 -10.32 -1.16
C ARG A 157 -9.06 -11.06 0.18
N PHE A 158 -10.20 -11.66 0.55
CA PHE A 158 -10.34 -12.42 1.80
C PHE A 158 -10.03 -13.91 1.66
N ALA A 159 -10.23 -14.51 0.48
CA ALA A 159 -9.98 -15.93 0.23
C ALA A 159 -8.49 -16.30 0.34
N SER A 160 -7.59 -15.33 0.22
CA SER A 160 -6.15 -15.54 0.45
C SER A 160 -5.83 -15.98 1.89
N ARG A 161 -6.79 -15.92 2.82
CA ARG A 161 -6.66 -16.34 4.23
C ARG A 161 -6.77 -17.86 4.47
N GLY A 162 -7.19 -18.69 3.52
CA GLY A 162 -7.42 -20.10 3.86
C GLY A 162 -7.85 -21.07 2.79
N GLY A 163 -7.92 -20.69 1.55
CA GLY A 163 -8.39 -21.56 0.47
C GLY A 163 -7.34 -21.82 -0.60
N ALA A 164 -7.02 -23.08 -0.83
CA ALA A 164 -6.21 -23.53 -1.95
C ALA A 164 -6.83 -23.10 -3.28
N ARG A 165 -6.37 -21.98 -3.85
CA ARG A 165 -6.45 -21.74 -5.29
C ARG A 165 -5.11 -22.11 -5.90
N PRO A 166 -5.07 -22.75 -7.07
CA PRO A 166 -3.83 -23.00 -7.79
C PRO A 166 -3.32 -21.71 -8.41
N ALA A 167 -2.84 -20.77 -7.57
CA ALA A 167 -1.76 -19.94 -8.01
C ALA A 167 -0.59 -20.91 -8.15
N THR A 168 0.08 -20.91 -9.29
CA THR A 168 1.27 -21.70 -9.54
C THR A 168 2.12 -21.72 -8.28
N ALA A 169 2.48 -22.93 -7.82
CA ALA A 169 3.19 -23.14 -6.54
C ALA A 169 4.44 -22.25 -6.40
N GLU A 170 5.01 -21.84 -7.51
CA GLU A 170 6.17 -20.96 -7.65
C GLU A 170 5.98 -19.53 -7.11
N LEU A 171 4.75 -19.00 -7.07
CA LEU A 171 4.49 -17.65 -6.51
C LEU A 171 4.24 -17.68 -5.00
N ARG A 172 3.97 -18.85 -4.40
CA ARG A 172 3.79 -18.96 -2.94
C ARG A 172 5.11 -18.87 -2.18
N ASP A 173 6.21 -19.33 -2.76
CA ASP A 173 7.53 -19.32 -2.12
C ASP A 173 8.18 -17.91 -2.12
N ILE A 174 7.65 -16.99 -2.92
CA ILE A 174 8.13 -15.59 -2.97
C ILE A 174 7.33 -14.68 -2.03
N ALA A 175 6.16 -15.10 -1.59
CA ALA A 175 5.40 -14.38 -0.58
C ALA A 175 6.06 -14.55 0.80
N LEU A 176 6.96 -13.65 1.12
CA LEU A 176 7.55 -13.50 2.46
C LEU A 176 6.44 -13.27 3.49
N GLY A 177 6.05 -14.36 4.14
CA GLY A 177 5.07 -14.39 5.21
C GLY A 177 3.63 -14.34 4.72
N GLU A 178 2.74 -14.96 5.47
CA GLU A 178 1.29 -14.79 5.35
C GLU A 178 0.95 -13.33 5.63
N ALA A 179 1.22 -12.47 4.65
CA ALA A 179 0.78 -11.09 4.73
C ALA A 179 -0.74 -11.15 4.71
N ASP A 180 -1.34 -10.78 5.81
CA ASP A 180 -2.77 -10.50 5.91
C ASP A 180 -3.14 -9.38 4.92
N ASN A 181 -3.28 -9.73 3.64
CA ASN A 181 -3.52 -8.82 2.53
C ASN A 181 -4.98 -8.37 2.43
N SER A 182 -5.78 -8.56 3.47
CA SER A 182 -7.21 -8.34 3.46
C SER A 182 -7.64 -6.89 3.75
N LEU A 183 -6.87 -5.88 3.39
CA LEU A 183 -7.25 -4.50 3.62
C LEU A 183 -8.22 -4.02 2.54
N VAL A 184 -9.50 -3.91 2.90
CA VAL A 184 -10.56 -3.37 2.05
C VAL A 184 -11.13 -2.13 2.72
N TYR A 185 -11.13 -1.00 2.03
CA TYR A 185 -11.91 0.16 2.42
C TYR A 185 -13.22 0.14 1.66
N HIS A 186 -14.31 -0.01 2.38
CA HIS A 186 -15.63 -0.21 1.82
C HIS A 186 -16.47 1.06 1.99
N ILE A 187 -17.03 1.54 0.89
CA ILE A 187 -18.09 2.55 0.86
C ILE A 187 -19.36 1.82 0.45
N LEU A 188 -20.35 1.74 1.34
CA LEU A 188 -21.65 1.12 1.05
C LEU A 188 -22.44 2.03 0.11
N VAL A 189 -22.80 1.48 -1.04
CA VAL A 189 -23.57 2.19 -2.07
C VAL A 189 -24.86 1.44 -2.40
N SER A 190 -25.88 2.17 -2.82
CA SER A 190 -27.10 1.57 -3.38
C SER A 190 -26.95 1.33 -4.88
N ARG A 191 -27.73 0.38 -5.40
CA ARG A 191 -27.77 0.04 -6.82
C ARG A 191 -29.09 0.50 -7.45
N ALA A 192 -29.00 1.15 -8.61
CA ALA A 192 -30.18 1.66 -9.30
C ALA A 192 -31.10 0.55 -9.84
N ARG A 193 -30.53 -0.61 -10.25
CA ARG A 193 -31.24 -1.72 -10.87
C ARG A 193 -31.68 -2.82 -9.87
N VAL A 194 -31.34 -2.68 -8.60
CA VAL A 194 -31.61 -3.69 -7.57
C VAL A 194 -32.46 -3.04 -6.48
N ASN A 195 -33.69 -3.48 -6.33
CA ASN A 195 -34.54 -3.01 -5.24
C ASN A 195 -33.97 -3.39 -3.86
N GLY A 196 -34.00 -2.43 -2.94
CA GLY A 196 -33.48 -2.56 -1.59
C GLY A 196 -32.08 -1.98 -1.45
N GLY A 197 -31.86 -1.22 -0.40
CA GLY A 197 -30.57 -0.62 -0.06
C GLY A 197 -29.47 -1.65 0.24
N PRO A 198 -28.31 -1.20 0.77
CA PRO A 198 -27.20 -2.05 1.18
C PRO A 198 -27.61 -3.14 2.19
N THR A 199 -26.78 -4.18 2.31
CA THR A 199 -27.02 -5.33 3.20
C THR A 199 -27.07 -4.94 4.67
N ASN A 200 -27.83 -5.69 5.47
CA ASN A 200 -27.83 -5.67 6.94
C ASN A 200 -28.32 -4.37 7.61
N GLY A 201 -29.19 -3.59 6.97
CA GLY A 201 -29.76 -2.39 7.58
C GLY A 201 -28.77 -1.24 7.77
N HIS A 202 -27.55 -1.36 7.23
CA HIS A 202 -26.63 -0.24 7.16
C HIS A 202 -27.19 0.83 6.22
N ARG A 203 -26.99 2.09 6.62
CA ARG A 203 -27.36 3.21 5.76
C ARG A 203 -26.43 3.29 4.57
N PRO A 204 -26.91 3.64 3.36
CA PRO A 204 -26.04 4.03 2.26
C PRO A 204 -25.01 5.05 2.73
N LEU A 205 -23.84 5.06 2.10
CA LEU A 205 -22.73 5.97 2.40
C LEU A 205 -22.03 5.71 3.75
N THR A 206 -22.36 4.64 4.47
CA THR A 206 -21.52 4.18 5.58
C THR A 206 -20.20 3.68 4.99
N ALA A 207 -19.06 4.15 5.51
CA ALA A 207 -17.74 3.78 5.00
C ALA A 207 -16.81 3.37 6.14
N GLY A 208 -15.85 2.48 5.84
CA GLY A 208 -14.85 2.02 6.80
C GLY A 208 -14.04 0.84 6.27
N TYR A 209 -13.09 0.39 7.08
CA TYR A 209 -12.29 -0.79 6.78
C TYR A 209 -13.06 -2.06 7.10
N LEU A 210 -13.15 -2.95 6.14
CA LEU A 210 -13.83 -4.23 6.29
C LEU A 210 -12.89 -5.19 7.04
N HIS A 211 -13.32 -5.65 8.22
CA HIS A 211 -12.49 -6.51 9.07
C HIS A 211 -12.72 -7.99 8.80
N GLU A 212 -13.97 -8.38 8.59
CA GLU A 212 -14.34 -9.76 8.26
C GLU A 212 -15.46 -9.77 7.23
N TYR A 213 -15.35 -10.71 6.29
CA TYR A 213 -16.41 -11.04 5.38
C TYR A 213 -16.64 -12.55 5.43
N ALA A 214 -17.53 -12.97 6.33
CA ALA A 214 -17.92 -14.36 6.47
C ALA A 214 -19.46 -14.47 6.47
N GLY A 215 -20.00 -15.26 5.55
CA GLY A 215 -21.44 -15.56 5.52
C GLY A 215 -22.36 -14.35 5.27
N GLY A 216 -21.89 -13.32 4.58
CA GLY A 216 -22.67 -12.12 4.25
C GLY A 216 -22.76 -11.08 5.37
N ARG A 217 -21.96 -11.22 6.43
CA ARG A 217 -21.85 -10.22 7.49
C ARG A 217 -20.52 -9.46 7.34
N SER A 218 -20.61 -8.13 7.29
CA SER A 218 -19.46 -7.23 7.25
C SER A 218 -19.44 -6.39 8.53
N ALA A 219 -18.28 -6.37 9.20
CA ALA A 219 -18.04 -5.42 10.27
C ALA A 219 -17.12 -4.34 9.74
N LEU A 220 -17.58 -3.09 9.72
CA LEU A 220 -16.80 -1.93 9.32
C LEU A 220 -16.11 -1.33 10.56
N GLN A 221 -14.85 -0.98 10.41
CA GLN A 221 -14.06 -0.25 11.39
C GLN A 221 -13.65 1.10 10.82
N ASP A 222 -13.77 2.16 11.60
CA ASP A 222 -13.39 3.50 11.16
C ASP A 222 -11.87 3.65 10.96
N ALA A 223 -11.07 2.91 11.73
CA ALA A 223 -9.62 3.01 11.70
C ALA A 223 -8.97 1.86 10.93
N MET A 224 -7.94 2.18 10.16
CA MET A 224 -7.06 1.18 9.55
C MET A 224 -6.39 0.31 10.62
N PRO A 225 -6.31 -1.03 10.44
CA PRO A 225 -5.58 -1.91 11.34
C PRO A 225 -4.16 -1.43 11.60
N GLU A 226 -3.74 -1.46 12.87
CA GLU A 226 -2.45 -0.95 13.32
C GLU A 226 -1.26 -1.57 12.59
N SER A 227 -1.31 -2.88 12.31
CA SER A 227 -0.27 -3.58 11.56
C SER A 227 -0.06 -2.98 10.17
N ARG A 228 -1.14 -2.63 9.46
CA ARG A 228 -1.13 -2.04 8.13
C ARG A 228 -0.66 -0.60 8.15
N ARG A 229 -1.13 0.15 9.13
CA ARG A 229 -0.70 1.52 9.35
C ARG A 229 0.81 1.59 9.58
N ARG A 230 1.37 0.68 10.39
CA ARG A 230 2.82 0.62 10.63
C ARG A 230 3.64 0.34 9.37
N VAL A 231 3.14 -0.54 8.48
CA VAL A 231 3.80 -0.78 7.19
C VAL A 231 3.85 0.52 6.38
N LEU A 232 2.72 1.24 6.26
CA LEU A 232 2.67 2.50 5.52
C LEU A 232 3.52 3.59 6.17
N ASP A 233 3.50 3.71 7.50
CA ASP A 233 4.34 4.67 8.23
C ASP A 233 5.83 4.41 7.97
N ARG A 234 6.26 3.15 7.92
CA ARG A 234 7.64 2.77 7.57
C ARG A 234 7.96 3.01 6.11
N THR A 235 7.03 2.69 5.21
CA THR A 235 7.20 2.94 3.77
C THR A 235 7.37 4.44 3.50
N ASP A 236 6.56 5.28 4.13
CA ASP A 236 6.64 6.73 3.99
C ASP A 236 7.96 7.28 4.53
N GLU A 237 8.41 6.79 5.68
CA GLU A 237 9.72 7.13 6.24
C GLU A 237 10.85 6.70 5.31
N PHE A 238 10.81 5.46 4.78
CA PHE A 238 11.77 4.97 3.79
C PHE A 238 11.79 5.88 2.55
N ASN A 239 10.64 6.18 1.96
CA ASN A 239 10.54 7.02 0.78
C ASN A 239 11.09 8.43 1.03
N ARG A 240 10.85 9.00 2.20
CA ARG A 240 11.40 10.30 2.61
C ARG A 240 12.92 10.26 2.67
N VAL A 241 13.48 9.28 3.36
CA VAL A 241 14.93 9.12 3.51
C VAL A 241 15.60 8.76 2.17
N ALA A 242 14.96 7.91 1.36
CA ALA A 242 15.42 7.53 0.03
C ALA A 242 15.48 8.74 -0.92
N ARG A 243 14.50 9.64 -0.83
CA ARG A 243 14.50 10.88 -1.61
C ARG A 243 15.68 11.78 -1.25
N ASP A 244 15.93 11.95 0.05
CA ASP A 244 17.03 12.74 0.55
C ASP A 244 18.40 12.12 0.16
N ALA A 245 18.52 10.79 0.29
CA ALA A 245 19.71 10.05 -0.10
C ALA A 245 19.94 10.05 -1.63
N GLY A 246 18.86 9.93 -2.42
CA GLY A 246 18.95 9.93 -3.89
C GLY A 246 19.41 11.26 -4.48
N GLN A 247 19.38 12.35 -3.72
CA GLN A 247 19.99 13.62 -4.06
C GLN A 247 21.50 13.65 -3.77
N ALA A 248 22.00 12.72 -2.94
CA ALA A 248 23.42 12.57 -2.67
C ALA A 248 24.09 11.83 -3.85
N ARG A 249 25.17 12.41 -4.40
CA ARG A 249 25.90 11.87 -5.56
C ARG A 249 26.67 10.57 -5.31
N ASP A 250 26.65 10.04 -4.10
CA ASP A 250 27.54 8.97 -3.64
C ASP A 250 26.90 7.56 -3.62
N ILE A 251 25.68 7.40 -4.13
CA ILE A 251 25.09 6.07 -4.24
C ILE A 251 25.73 5.36 -5.43
N ALA A 252 26.54 4.35 -5.15
CA ALA A 252 27.10 3.47 -6.18
C ALA A 252 25.95 2.66 -6.81
N TRP A 253 25.41 3.17 -7.90
CA TRP A 253 24.44 2.45 -8.73
C TRP A 253 25.15 1.25 -9.36
N HIS A 254 24.66 0.06 -9.10
CA HIS A 254 25.03 -1.07 -9.95
C HIS A 254 24.54 -0.71 -11.35
N ALA A 255 25.47 -0.72 -12.32
CA ALA A 255 25.13 -0.35 -13.69
C ALA A 255 23.89 -1.14 -14.14
N PRO A 256 22.87 -0.47 -14.69
CA PRO A 256 21.67 -1.16 -15.15
C PRO A 256 22.10 -2.22 -16.17
N VAL A 257 21.50 -3.40 -16.08
CA VAL A 257 21.69 -4.44 -17.10
C VAL A 257 21.21 -3.84 -18.42
N VAL A 258 22.10 -3.69 -19.37
CA VAL A 258 21.78 -3.10 -20.68
C VAL A 258 20.62 -3.88 -21.30
N GLY A 259 19.50 -3.18 -21.59
CA GLY A 259 18.31 -3.80 -22.15
C GLY A 259 17.32 -4.36 -21.11
N ALA A 260 17.53 -4.10 -19.82
CA ALA A 260 16.55 -4.49 -18.79
C ALA A 260 15.22 -3.72 -18.93
N PRO A 261 14.07 -4.39 -18.69
CA PRO A 261 12.78 -3.70 -18.64
C PRO A 261 12.79 -2.57 -17.60
N PRO A 262 12.06 -1.44 -17.81
CA PRO A 262 12.04 -0.30 -16.88
C PRO A 262 11.61 -0.66 -15.44
N ALA A 263 10.82 -1.72 -15.27
CA ALA A 263 10.43 -2.23 -13.95
C ALA A 263 11.61 -2.81 -13.20
N VAL A 264 12.47 -3.59 -13.87
CA VAL A 264 13.70 -4.18 -13.29
C VAL A 264 14.67 -3.09 -12.89
N GLU A 265 14.83 -2.06 -13.71
CA GLU A 265 15.69 -0.92 -13.39
C GLU A 265 15.18 -0.17 -12.13
N ARG A 266 13.88 0.04 -12.01
CA ARG A 266 13.29 0.64 -10.80
C ARG A 266 13.53 -0.20 -9.55
N CYS A 267 13.32 -1.52 -9.63
CA CYS A 267 13.62 -2.42 -8.53
C CYS A 267 15.11 -2.39 -8.14
N ALA A 268 16.01 -2.40 -9.11
CA ALA A 268 17.44 -2.32 -8.86
C ALA A 268 17.82 -1.01 -8.16
N ARG A 269 17.23 0.12 -8.55
CA ARG A 269 17.42 1.41 -7.87
C ARG A 269 16.93 1.39 -6.42
N LEU A 270 15.74 0.83 -6.17
CA LEU A 270 15.21 0.69 -4.81
C LEU A 270 16.11 -0.16 -3.94
N ILE A 271 16.59 -1.30 -4.46
CA ILE A 271 17.53 -2.18 -3.76
C ILE A 271 18.84 -1.44 -3.44
N ALA A 272 19.43 -0.72 -4.41
CA ALA A 272 20.65 0.03 -4.19
C ALA A 272 20.50 1.12 -3.10
N ILE A 273 19.36 1.81 -3.08
CA ILE A 273 19.03 2.79 -2.02
C ILE A 273 18.90 2.08 -0.67
N ALA A 274 18.17 0.97 -0.61
CA ALA A 274 17.98 0.20 0.60
C ALA A 274 19.32 -0.30 1.17
N ASP A 275 20.20 -0.84 0.33
CA ASP A 275 21.52 -1.31 0.71
C ASP A 275 22.41 -0.17 1.22
N HIS A 276 22.39 0.98 0.55
CA HIS A 276 23.11 2.17 1.01
C HIS A 276 22.64 2.62 2.39
N LEU A 277 21.33 2.74 2.58
CA LEU A 277 20.73 3.12 3.86
C LEU A 277 21.03 2.09 4.95
N ALA A 278 20.92 0.79 4.65
CA ALA A 278 21.26 -0.28 5.58
C ALA A 278 22.73 -0.19 6.02
N ALA A 279 23.66 0.09 5.10
CA ALA A 279 25.06 0.28 5.42
C ALA A 279 25.30 1.51 6.33
N LEU A 280 24.67 2.66 6.01
CA LEU A 280 24.75 3.86 6.84
C LEU A 280 24.21 3.63 8.26
N TYR A 281 23.04 3.02 8.37
CA TYR A 281 22.44 2.73 9.68
C TYR A 281 23.23 1.69 10.47
N ARG A 282 23.78 0.67 9.80
CA ARG A 282 24.67 -0.32 10.42
C ARG A 282 25.91 0.35 11.03
N HIS A 283 26.58 1.22 10.30
CA HIS A 283 27.73 1.96 10.83
C HIS A 283 27.36 2.86 12.01
N ARG A 284 26.19 3.50 11.94
CA ARG A 284 25.68 4.33 13.05
C ARG A 284 25.34 3.50 14.27
N LEU A 285 24.69 2.37 14.08
CA LEU A 285 24.35 1.43 15.14
C LEU A 285 25.61 0.87 15.81
N MET A 286 26.61 0.42 15.02
CA MET A 286 27.89 -0.08 15.52
C MET A 286 28.60 0.97 16.38
N ARG A 287 28.62 2.23 15.94
CA ARG A 287 29.21 3.31 16.75
C ARG A 287 28.49 3.54 18.06
N VAL A 288 27.15 3.61 18.05
CA VAL A 288 26.34 3.79 19.27
C VAL A 288 26.55 2.61 20.22
N THR A 289 26.55 1.38 19.71
CA THR A 289 26.83 0.18 20.49
C THR A 289 28.22 0.20 21.10
N ALA A 290 29.25 0.56 20.34
CA ALA A 290 30.61 0.68 20.84
C ALA A 290 30.74 1.74 21.95
N TRP A 291 30.09 2.90 21.77
CA TRP A 291 30.03 3.93 22.79
C TRP A 291 29.31 3.45 24.07
N THR A 292 28.18 2.74 23.93
CA THR A 292 27.43 2.18 25.07
C THR A 292 28.28 1.20 25.87
N TYR A 293 28.99 0.28 25.20
CA TYR A 293 29.92 -0.63 25.88
C TYR A 293 31.13 0.10 26.50
N GLY A 294 31.70 1.08 25.79
CA GLY A 294 32.78 1.90 26.33
C GLY A 294 32.39 2.64 27.61
N ILE A 295 31.23 3.28 27.60
CA ILE A 295 30.69 3.97 28.77
C ILE A 295 30.41 2.97 29.92
N GLY A 296 29.86 1.80 29.62
CA GLY A 296 29.64 0.72 30.60
C GLY A 296 30.94 0.27 31.27
N ALA A 297 32.04 0.13 30.50
CA ALA A 297 33.36 -0.21 31.02
C ALA A 297 33.88 0.90 31.93
N VAL A 298 33.76 2.17 31.55
CA VAL A 298 34.14 3.34 32.38
C VAL A 298 33.35 3.35 33.71
N MET A 299 32.03 3.08 33.63
CA MET A 299 31.18 2.96 34.83
C MET A 299 31.68 1.83 35.76
N GLY A 300 32.00 0.66 35.20
CA GLY A 300 32.52 -0.48 35.95
C GLY A 300 33.84 -0.15 36.65
N CYS A 301 34.79 0.45 35.92
CA CYS A 301 36.07 0.91 36.49
C CYS A 301 35.87 1.95 37.59
N ALA A 302 35.00 2.97 37.37
CA ALA A 302 34.71 3.98 38.38
C ALA A 302 34.11 3.38 39.66
N PHE A 303 33.22 2.39 39.51
CA PHE A 303 32.64 1.68 40.67
C PHE A 303 33.66 0.86 41.42
N VAL A 304 34.54 0.13 40.74
CA VAL A 304 35.62 -0.66 41.37
C VAL A 304 36.60 0.25 42.12
N LEU A 305 37.04 1.35 41.52
CA LEU A 305 37.90 2.33 42.13
C LEU A 305 37.26 2.98 43.39
N TYR A 306 36.01 3.38 43.28
CA TYR A 306 35.25 3.93 44.40
C TYR A 306 35.15 2.92 45.56
N SER A 307 34.91 1.62 45.29
CA SER A 307 34.80 0.57 46.31
C SER A 307 36.12 0.27 47.02
N LYS A 308 37.26 0.56 46.38
CA LYS A 308 38.60 0.32 46.95
C LYS A 308 39.19 1.57 47.62
N ILE A 309 38.78 2.78 47.19
CA ILE A 309 39.32 4.04 47.69
C ILE A 309 38.15 4.94 48.08
N PRO A 310 37.61 4.81 49.33
CA PRO A 310 36.41 5.53 49.75
C PRO A 310 36.53 7.06 49.76
N SER A 311 37.76 7.58 49.77
CA SER A 311 38.00 9.06 49.75
C SER A 311 37.73 9.68 48.35
N MET A 312 37.51 8.88 47.32
CA MET A 312 37.30 9.36 45.96
C MET A 312 35.81 9.57 45.63
N TRP A 313 35.11 10.39 46.39
CA TRP A 313 33.70 10.74 46.18
C TRP A 313 33.40 11.23 44.76
N GLY A 314 34.35 11.88 44.09
CA GLY A 314 34.19 12.33 42.72
C GLY A 314 33.87 11.25 41.70
N LEU A 315 34.25 10.00 41.98
CA LEU A 315 33.94 8.87 41.06
C LEU A 315 32.47 8.53 40.99
N ILE A 316 31.68 8.92 41.99
CA ILE A 316 30.22 8.75 41.97
C ILE A 316 29.58 9.60 40.86
N TYR A 317 30.09 10.81 40.59
CA TYR A 317 29.62 11.65 39.49
C TYR A 317 29.97 11.08 38.14
N VAL A 318 31.13 10.42 38.01
CA VAL A 318 31.50 9.70 36.76
C VAL A 318 30.53 8.56 36.51
N PHE A 319 30.17 7.80 37.55
CA PHE A 319 29.19 6.74 37.45
C PHE A 319 27.81 7.25 37.00
N PHE A 320 27.28 8.24 37.68
CA PHE A 320 25.94 8.81 37.32
C PHE A 320 25.96 9.54 35.98
N GLY A 321 27.02 10.26 35.64
CA GLY A 321 27.19 10.89 34.35
C GLY A 321 27.22 9.87 33.21
N ALA A 322 27.96 8.80 33.37
CA ALA A 322 28.00 7.68 32.41
C ALA A 322 26.63 6.99 32.28
N ALA A 323 25.94 6.74 33.40
CA ALA A 323 24.60 6.18 33.41
C ALA A 323 23.60 7.06 32.65
N LEU A 324 23.60 8.37 32.89
CA LEU A 324 22.75 9.32 32.20
C LEU A 324 23.05 9.34 30.69
N THR A 325 24.34 9.34 30.31
CA THR A 325 24.74 9.29 28.90
C THR A 325 24.26 8.01 28.21
N THR A 326 24.36 6.85 28.88
CA THR A 326 23.87 5.58 28.38
C THR A 326 22.35 5.61 28.17
N ILE A 327 21.60 6.15 29.14
CA ILE A 327 20.13 6.29 29.02
C ILE A 327 19.79 7.24 27.86
N THR A 328 20.52 8.33 27.70
CA THR A 328 20.29 9.26 26.58
C THR A 328 20.58 8.60 25.25
N LEU A 329 21.70 7.88 25.13
CA LEU A 329 22.05 7.14 23.90
C LEU A 329 21.07 6.03 23.58
N SER A 330 20.52 5.32 24.57
CA SER A 330 19.51 4.28 24.38
C SER A 330 18.15 4.84 23.88
N ARG A 331 17.85 6.10 24.17
CA ARG A 331 16.67 6.79 23.66
C ARG A 331 16.83 7.27 22.20
N PHE A 332 18.06 7.40 21.71
CA PHE A 332 18.33 7.55 20.27
C PHE A 332 18.10 6.20 19.63
N GLU A 333 16.92 5.98 19.04
CA GLU A 333 16.51 4.74 18.38
C GLU A 333 17.23 4.57 17.00
N PRO A 334 18.51 4.13 16.96
CA PRO A 334 19.17 3.83 15.68
C PRO A 334 18.54 2.58 15.03
N HIS A 335 17.83 1.75 15.84
CA HIS A 335 17.10 0.58 15.34
C HIS A 335 15.99 0.91 14.36
N ARG A 336 15.29 2.05 14.52
CA ARG A 336 14.22 2.43 13.60
C ARG A 336 14.71 2.57 12.17
N GLY A 337 15.79 3.31 11.98
CA GLY A 337 16.34 3.52 10.66
C GLY A 337 16.87 2.25 10.00
N TYR A 338 17.51 1.36 10.79
CA TYR A 338 18.04 0.09 10.27
C TYR A 338 16.91 -0.86 9.84
N VAL A 339 15.84 -0.98 10.65
CA VAL A 339 14.67 -1.81 10.33
C VAL A 339 13.91 -1.26 9.11
N VAL A 340 13.80 0.07 8.98
CA VAL A 340 13.19 0.71 7.81
C VAL A 340 13.97 0.40 6.52
N ALA A 341 15.28 0.29 6.58
CA ALA A 341 16.11 -0.01 5.43
C ALA A 341 16.15 -1.51 5.06
N GLN A 342 15.67 -2.40 5.93
CA GLN A 342 15.63 -3.85 5.67
C GLN A 342 14.26 -4.36 5.19
N VAL A 343 13.22 -3.52 5.15
CA VAL A 343 11.87 -3.82 4.64
C VAL A 343 11.79 -3.48 3.17
#